data_b59b595d15183b238a762666f6dd4ba8
#
_entry.id   b59b595d15183b238a762666f6dd4ba8
#
_cell.length_a   1.000
_cell.length_b   1.000
_cell.length_c   1.000
_cell.angle_alpha   90.00
_cell.angle_beta   90.00
_cell.angle_gamma   90.00
#
_symmetry.space_group_name_H-M   'P 1'
#
loop_
_entity.id
_entity.type
_entity.pdbx_description
1 polymer ?
#
loop_
_entity_poly.entity_id
_entity_poly.type
_entity_poly.pdbx_seq_one_letter_code
_entity_poly.pdbx_strand_id
1 'polypeptide(L)'
;MLWHGVRAAAGAGRVGSAAQGGADEREQTMAVSLRESVERVSDPRNLDASVEEVFRLMLGIECRREAGSAVVERESVTAVVGFGGLLSGACVFRSGARTALKIAAQMTGMEFNAIDDTVKDGIGEICNMLAGAWKGKVPELAANCGLSVPAVITGRDYNLHVQAPEFQLHHGYRFGQEIFEVTIVCDGLQ
;
A
#
# COMPACT_ATOMS: atom_id res chain seq x y z
N MET A 1 -58.27 -35.88 49.85
CA MET A 1 -59.09 -35.06 49.01
C MET A 1 -58.42 -34.84 47.67
N LEU A 2 -59.03 -35.28 46.61
CA LEU A 2 -58.68 -35.26 45.22
C LEU A 2 -58.55 -33.81 44.68
N TRP A 3 -57.60 -33.54 43.78
CA TRP A 3 -57.89 -32.82 42.54
C TRP A 3 -56.92 -33.13 41.42
N HIS A 4 -57.52 -33.49 40.28
CA HIS A 4 -56.95 -33.88 39.00
C HIS A 4 -56.25 -32.71 38.29
N GLY A 5 -55.21 -32.90 37.59
CA GLY A 5 -54.82 -33.03 36.23
C GLY A 5 -55.20 -31.90 35.28
N VAL A 6 -54.21 -31.36 34.58
CA VAL A 6 -54.31 -31.02 33.15
C VAL A 6 -52.89 -31.03 32.54
N ARG A 7 -52.69 -31.92 31.57
CA ARG A 7 -51.54 -31.87 30.64
C ARG A 7 -51.76 -30.76 29.62
N ALA A 8 -50.81 -29.84 29.48
CA ALA A 8 -50.69 -29.00 28.31
C ALA A 8 -49.41 -29.39 27.54
N ALA A 9 -49.60 -29.91 26.33
CA ALA A 9 -48.55 -30.15 25.36
C ALA A 9 -48.11 -28.79 24.79
N ALA A 10 -46.90 -28.39 25.04
CA ALA A 10 -46.28 -27.27 24.34
C ALA A 10 -45.47 -27.83 23.18
N GLY A 11 -45.93 -27.57 21.97
CA GLY A 11 -45.20 -27.81 20.73
C GLY A 11 -44.00 -26.87 20.66
N ALA A 12 -42.79 -27.43 20.73
CA ALA A 12 -41.57 -26.72 20.42
C ALA A 12 -41.49 -26.54 18.90
N GLY A 13 -41.87 -25.34 18.44
CA GLY A 13 -41.65 -24.90 17.07
C GLY A 13 -40.16 -24.74 16.83
N ARG A 14 -39.62 -25.52 15.90
CA ARG A 14 -38.29 -25.30 15.33
C ARG A 14 -38.30 -23.99 14.56
N VAL A 15 -37.80 -22.91 15.15
CA VAL A 15 -37.46 -21.66 14.49
C VAL A 15 -35.99 -21.43 14.76
N GLY A 16 -35.12 -21.94 13.91
CA GLY A 16 -33.67 -21.78 14.14
C GLY A 16 -32.78 -22.13 12.96
N SER A 17 -33.29 -22.67 11.85
CA SER A 17 -32.43 -23.19 10.78
C SER A 17 -32.20 -22.23 9.59
N ALA A 18 -33.08 -21.26 9.36
CA ALA A 18 -32.99 -20.38 8.20
C ALA A 18 -32.07 -19.14 8.45
N ALA A 19 -31.93 -18.72 9.71
CA ALA A 19 -31.11 -17.55 10.04
C ALA A 19 -29.60 -17.85 10.12
N GLN A 20 -29.22 -19.08 10.45
CA GLN A 20 -27.84 -19.53 10.52
C GLN A 20 -27.21 -19.77 9.14
N GLY A 21 -27.97 -20.33 8.19
CA GLY A 21 -27.48 -20.55 6.81
C GLY A 21 -27.18 -19.26 6.06
N GLY A 22 -28.01 -18.24 6.24
CA GLY A 22 -27.79 -16.93 5.57
C GLY A 22 -26.63 -16.10 6.15
N ALA A 23 -26.25 -16.33 7.42
CA ALA A 23 -25.09 -15.70 8.02
C ALA A 23 -23.78 -16.35 7.52
N ASP A 24 -23.77 -17.67 7.45
CA ASP A 24 -22.62 -18.47 6.99
C ASP A 24 -22.33 -18.23 5.49
N GLU A 25 -23.36 -18.15 4.65
CA GLU A 25 -23.21 -17.82 3.22
C GLU A 25 -22.68 -16.40 3.00
N ARG A 26 -23.11 -15.43 3.80
CA ARG A 26 -22.62 -14.05 3.74
C ARG A 26 -21.16 -13.95 4.20
N GLU A 27 -20.80 -14.64 5.26
CA GLU A 27 -19.45 -14.69 5.80
C GLU A 27 -18.49 -15.37 4.81
N GLN A 28 -18.90 -16.47 4.17
CA GLN A 28 -18.14 -17.13 3.12
C GLN A 28 -17.99 -16.25 1.87
N THR A 29 -19.05 -15.57 1.44
CA THR A 29 -19.01 -14.67 0.29
C THR A 29 -18.09 -13.47 0.56
N MET A 30 -18.15 -12.92 1.78
CA MET A 30 -17.28 -11.81 2.20
C MET A 30 -15.82 -12.25 2.29
N ALA A 31 -15.54 -13.44 2.81
CA ALA A 31 -14.19 -14.00 2.90
C ALA A 31 -13.59 -14.29 1.51
N VAL A 32 -14.38 -14.75 0.55
CA VAL A 32 -13.94 -14.94 -0.85
C VAL A 32 -13.62 -13.60 -1.50
N SER A 33 -14.50 -12.60 -1.35
CA SER A 33 -14.30 -11.25 -1.87
C SER A 33 -13.04 -10.57 -1.28
N LEU A 34 -12.76 -10.76 0.01
CA LEU A 34 -11.56 -10.26 0.67
C LEU A 34 -10.28 -10.91 0.11
N ARG A 35 -10.29 -12.22 -0.08
CA ARG A 35 -9.13 -12.94 -0.68
C ARG A 35 -8.84 -12.47 -2.10
N GLU A 36 -9.86 -12.34 -2.93
CA GLU A 36 -9.71 -11.82 -4.30
C GLU A 36 -9.19 -10.37 -4.31
N SER A 37 -9.59 -9.57 -3.34
CA SER A 37 -9.07 -8.20 -3.17
C SER A 37 -7.62 -8.19 -2.73
N VAL A 38 -7.21 -9.04 -1.79
CA VAL A 38 -5.81 -9.20 -1.37
C VAL A 38 -4.93 -9.65 -2.52
N GLU A 39 -5.36 -10.65 -3.31
CA GLU A 39 -4.61 -11.12 -4.48
C GLU A 39 -4.41 -10.03 -5.53
N ARG A 40 -5.43 -9.21 -5.79
CA ARG A 40 -5.32 -8.06 -6.72
C ARG A 40 -4.41 -6.97 -6.19
N VAL A 41 -4.54 -6.64 -4.91
CA VAL A 41 -3.74 -5.60 -4.25
C VAL A 41 -2.27 -6.02 -4.16
N SER A 42 -2.00 -7.28 -3.87
CA SER A 42 -0.65 -7.82 -3.74
C SER A 42 0.01 -8.20 -5.08
N ASP A 43 -0.66 -8.00 -6.22
CA ASP A 43 -0.07 -8.28 -7.53
C ASP A 43 1.14 -7.35 -7.79
N PRO A 44 2.36 -7.88 -7.87
CA PRO A 44 3.57 -7.08 -8.05
C PRO A 44 3.58 -6.28 -9.35
N ARG A 45 2.82 -6.71 -10.37
CA ARG A 45 2.71 -6.02 -11.66
C ARG A 45 2.05 -4.64 -11.51
N ASN A 46 1.15 -4.47 -10.52
CA ASN A 46 0.52 -3.18 -10.24
C ASN A 46 1.55 -2.15 -9.76
N LEU A 47 2.51 -2.58 -8.93
CA LEU A 47 3.57 -1.70 -8.46
C LEU A 47 4.52 -1.35 -9.61
N ASP A 48 4.95 -2.33 -10.39
CA ASP A 48 5.84 -2.11 -11.54
C ASP A 48 5.20 -1.14 -12.55
N ALA A 49 3.95 -1.35 -12.94
CA ALA A 49 3.21 -0.47 -13.84
C ALA A 49 3.04 0.95 -13.28
N SER A 50 2.86 1.10 -11.95
CA SER A 50 2.73 2.41 -11.32
C SER A 50 4.05 3.18 -11.34
N VAL A 51 5.16 2.51 -11.09
CA VAL A 51 6.50 3.13 -11.15
C VAL A 51 6.81 3.57 -12.59
N GLU A 52 6.61 2.71 -13.57
CA GLU A 52 6.82 3.04 -14.98
C GLU A 52 5.96 4.24 -15.42
N GLU A 53 4.69 4.25 -15.04
CA GLU A 53 3.75 5.32 -15.37
C GLU A 53 4.20 6.66 -14.77
N VAL A 54 4.47 6.71 -13.46
CA VAL A 54 4.85 7.94 -12.76
C VAL A 54 6.16 8.50 -13.30
N PHE A 55 7.19 7.66 -13.44
CA PHE A 55 8.49 8.13 -13.93
C PHE A 55 8.43 8.59 -15.38
N ARG A 56 7.71 7.90 -16.24
CA ARG A 56 7.53 8.28 -17.63
C ARG A 56 6.75 9.59 -17.78
N LEU A 57 5.64 9.75 -17.05
CA LEU A 57 4.76 10.92 -17.18
C LEU A 57 5.34 12.17 -16.54
N MET A 58 5.98 12.03 -15.36
CA MET A 58 6.46 13.17 -14.57
C MET A 58 7.89 13.56 -14.85
N LEU A 59 8.74 12.57 -15.16
CA LEU A 59 10.16 12.80 -15.35
C LEU A 59 10.61 12.59 -16.80
N GLY A 60 9.76 12.01 -17.65
CA GLY A 60 10.14 11.62 -19.01
C GLY A 60 11.21 10.51 -19.02
N ILE A 61 11.31 9.73 -17.96
CA ILE A 61 12.36 8.72 -17.73
C ILE A 61 11.76 7.33 -17.78
N GLU A 62 12.45 6.42 -18.47
CA GLU A 62 12.14 5.00 -18.42
C GLU A 62 12.81 4.36 -17.19
N CYS A 63 12.00 3.68 -16.37
CA CYS A 63 12.47 2.86 -15.26
C CYS A 63 12.36 1.39 -15.60
N ARG A 64 13.23 0.57 -15.01
CA ARG A 64 13.14 -0.89 -15.10
C ARG A 64 13.32 -1.50 -13.72
N ARG A 65 12.60 -2.58 -13.48
CA ARG A 65 12.80 -3.37 -12.27
C ARG A 65 14.21 -3.93 -12.23
N GLU A 66 14.85 -3.83 -11.06
CA GLU A 66 16.21 -4.33 -10.81
C GLU A 66 16.14 -5.49 -9.82
N ALA A 67 16.67 -6.64 -10.19
CA ALA A 67 16.70 -7.79 -9.31
C ALA A 67 17.86 -7.68 -8.30
N GLY A 68 17.56 -7.86 -7.01
CA GLY A 68 18.59 -7.88 -5.95
C GLY A 68 19.18 -6.52 -5.61
N SER A 69 18.51 -5.45 -5.96
CA SER A 69 18.95 -4.08 -5.69
C SER A 69 18.72 -3.72 -4.23
N ALA A 70 19.75 -3.17 -3.59
CA ALA A 70 19.64 -2.41 -2.36
C ALA A 70 20.22 -1.02 -2.57
N VAL A 71 19.60 0.00 -2.00
CA VAL A 71 20.17 1.34 -1.94
C VAL A 71 21.38 1.28 -1.02
N VAL A 72 22.58 1.35 -1.59
CA VAL A 72 23.88 1.15 -0.89
C VAL A 72 24.47 2.48 -0.39
N GLU A 73 23.86 3.61 -0.70
CA GLU A 73 24.38 4.91 -0.26
C GLU A 73 24.20 5.10 1.25
N ARG A 74 25.26 5.60 1.92
CA ARG A 74 25.23 5.90 3.36
C ARG A 74 24.19 6.95 3.72
N GLU A 75 24.04 7.96 2.86
CA GLU A 75 23.05 9.01 3.00
C GLU A 75 21.85 8.70 2.12
N SER A 76 20.69 8.56 2.73
CA SER A 76 19.47 8.21 2.01
C SER A 76 18.32 9.17 2.32
N VAL A 77 17.42 9.26 1.37
CA VAL A 77 16.15 9.99 1.46
C VAL A 77 15.03 8.98 1.37
N THR A 78 14.15 8.99 2.35
CA THR A 78 12.97 8.12 2.40
C THR A 78 11.73 8.97 2.52
N ALA A 79 10.78 8.80 1.60
CA ALA A 79 9.45 9.36 1.72
C ALA A 79 8.44 8.27 2.06
N VAL A 80 7.46 8.62 2.89
CA VAL A 80 6.41 7.73 3.34
C VAL A 80 5.06 8.40 3.16
N VAL A 81 4.12 7.69 2.53
CA VAL A 81 2.71 8.09 2.39
C VAL A 81 1.85 6.98 2.98
N GLY A 82 1.04 7.30 3.98
CA GLY A 82 0.12 6.36 4.61
C GLY A 82 -1.14 6.14 3.77
N PHE A 83 -1.65 4.93 3.80
CA PHE A 83 -2.97 4.55 3.31
C PHE A 83 -3.95 4.51 4.48
N GLY A 84 -5.17 4.98 4.26
CA GLY A 84 -6.25 4.92 5.25
C GLY A 84 -7.61 4.70 4.61
N GLY A 85 -8.51 4.01 5.31
CA GLY A 85 -9.82 3.61 4.80
C GLY A 85 -9.88 2.09 4.57
N LEU A 86 -10.32 1.65 3.39
CA LEU A 86 -10.43 0.22 3.08
C LEU A 86 -9.10 -0.55 3.22
N LEU A 87 -7.98 0.11 2.96
CA LEU A 87 -6.64 -0.42 3.17
C LEU A 87 -5.91 0.44 4.21
N SER A 88 -5.30 -0.20 5.21
CA SER A 88 -4.35 0.40 6.14
C SER A 88 -2.93 -0.01 5.77
N GLY A 89 -1.99 0.94 5.78
CA GLY A 89 -0.60 0.66 5.43
C GLY A 89 0.16 1.87 4.95
N ALA A 90 1.21 1.67 4.16
CA ALA A 90 2.02 2.75 3.63
C ALA A 90 2.70 2.42 2.30
N CYS A 91 2.91 3.45 1.49
CA CYS A 91 3.88 3.47 0.40
C CYS A 91 5.17 4.12 0.89
N VAL A 92 6.29 3.46 0.67
CA VAL A 92 7.63 3.95 1.03
C VAL A 92 8.47 4.02 -0.22
N PHE A 93 8.98 5.20 -0.52
CA PHE A 93 10.01 5.43 -1.53
C PHE A 93 11.34 5.66 -0.85
N ARG A 94 12.40 4.98 -1.27
CA ARG A 94 13.76 5.16 -0.74
C ARG A 94 14.78 5.27 -1.86
N SER A 95 15.67 6.25 -1.73
CA SER A 95 16.81 6.42 -2.66
C SER A 95 18.04 6.92 -1.91
N GLY A 96 19.20 6.79 -2.55
CA GLY A 96 20.39 7.52 -2.13
C GLY A 96 20.27 9.03 -2.37
N ALA A 97 21.10 9.81 -1.69
CA ALA A 97 21.10 11.26 -1.83
C ALA A 97 21.31 11.71 -3.29
N ARG A 98 22.25 11.08 -4.00
CA ARG A 98 22.54 11.41 -5.40
C ARG A 98 21.33 11.15 -6.32
N THR A 99 20.65 10.05 -6.13
CA THR A 99 19.43 9.70 -6.87
C THR A 99 18.31 10.70 -6.60
N ALA A 100 18.12 11.10 -5.33
CA ALA A 100 17.14 12.12 -4.96
C ALA A 100 17.41 13.48 -5.63
N LEU A 101 18.66 13.93 -5.66
CA LEU A 101 19.07 15.17 -6.36
C LEU A 101 18.73 15.11 -7.85
N LYS A 102 19.00 13.97 -8.51
CA LYS A 102 18.69 13.79 -9.93
C LYS A 102 17.19 13.78 -10.22
N ILE A 103 16.40 13.14 -9.34
CA ILE A 103 14.94 13.15 -9.48
C ILE A 103 14.40 14.58 -9.35
N ALA A 104 14.84 15.31 -8.31
CA ALA A 104 14.43 16.70 -8.12
C ALA A 104 14.85 17.60 -9.28
N ALA A 105 16.08 17.43 -9.79
CA ALA A 105 16.57 18.16 -10.96
C ALA A 105 15.71 17.90 -12.21
N GLN A 106 15.32 16.66 -12.42
CA GLN A 106 14.46 16.30 -13.54
C GLN A 106 13.04 16.88 -13.42
N MET A 107 12.50 16.93 -12.19
CA MET A 107 11.17 17.51 -11.93
C MET A 107 11.13 19.02 -12.13
N THR A 108 12.19 19.72 -11.73
CA THR A 108 12.20 21.20 -11.66
C THR A 108 12.96 21.86 -12.81
N GLY A 109 13.80 21.10 -13.50
CA GLY A 109 14.76 21.66 -14.47
C GLY A 109 15.92 22.43 -13.82
N MET A 110 16.10 22.32 -12.51
CA MET A 110 17.19 23.00 -11.74
C MET A 110 18.22 21.97 -11.27
N GLU A 111 19.47 22.40 -11.11
CA GLU A 111 20.53 21.58 -10.53
C GLU A 111 20.56 21.74 -8.99
N PHE A 112 20.76 20.63 -8.29
CA PHE A 112 20.88 20.58 -6.83
C PHE A 112 22.20 19.92 -6.42
N ASN A 113 22.84 20.43 -5.38
CA ASN A 113 24.09 19.92 -4.77
C ASN A 113 23.91 19.53 -3.29
N ALA A 114 22.74 19.73 -2.72
CA ALA A 114 22.40 19.33 -1.36
C ALA A 114 20.92 18.94 -1.28
N ILE A 115 20.57 18.12 -0.29
CA ILE A 115 19.19 17.76 0.03
C ILE A 115 18.56 18.91 0.81
N ASP A 116 18.03 19.90 0.09
CA ASP A 116 17.27 21.02 0.63
C ASP A 116 15.76 20.69 0.70
N ASP A 117 14.96 21.66 1.09
CA ASP A 117 13.52 21.46 1.22
C ASP A 117 12.84 21.23 -0.14
N THR A 118 13.33 21.85 -1.22
CA THR A 118 12.81 21.62 -2.58
C THR A 118 13.02 20.16 -3.03
N VAL A 119 14.20 19.61 -2.74
CA VAL A 119 14.48 18.20 -3.03
C VAL A 119 13.57 17.27 -2.21
N LYS A 120 13.40 17.57 -0.90
CA LYS A 120 12.51 16.78 -0.04
C LYS A 120 11.05 16.83 -0.53
N ASP A 121 10.56 18.01 -0.88
CA ASP A 121 9.21 18.19 -1.43
C ASP A 121 9.03 17.38 -2.72
N GLY A 122 10.01 17.43 -3.63
CA GLY A 122 10.00 16.65 -4.85
C GLY A 122 9.96 15.14 -4.62
N ILE A 123 10.74 14.62 -3.67
CA ILE A 123 10.74 13.21 -3.32
C ILE A 123 9.43 12.82 -2.62
N GLY A 124 8.89 13.68 -1.77
CA GLY A 124 7.58 13.50 -1.16
C GLY A 124 6.48 13.39 -2.21
N GLU A 125 6.50 14.26 -3.23
CA GLU A 125 5.52 14.24 -4.32
C GLU A 125 5.63 12.97 -5.19
N ILE A 126 6.83 12.53 -5.51
CA ILE A 126 7.02 11.24 -6.21
C ILE A 126 6.39 10.08 -5.41
N CYS A 127 6.63 10.03 -4.09
CA CYS A 127 6.03 8.99 -3.25
C CYS A 127 4.49 9.06 -3.25
N ASN A 128 3.94 10.28 -3.15
CA ASN A 128 2.50 10.53 -3.19
C ASN A 128 1.88 10.05 -4.52
N MET A 129 2.53 10.37 -5.63
CA MET A 129 2.09 9.94 -6.95
C MET A 129 2.17 8.42 -7.14
N LEU A 130 3.22 7.78 -6.65
CA LEU A 130 3.37 6.32 -6.67
C LEU A 130 2.26 5.64 -5.87
N ALA A 131 1.97 6.14 -4.65
CA ALA A 131 0.88 5.67 -3.82
C ALA A 131 -0.48 5.82 -4.52
N GLY A 132 -0.72 6.98 -5.15
CA GLY A 132 -1.93 7.28 -5.92
C GLY A 132 -2.08 6.38 -7.14
N ALA A 133 -1.03 6.21 -7.93
CA ALA A 133 -1.03 5.37 -9.11
C ALA A 133 -1.26 3.89 -8.74
N TRP A 134 -0.58 3.39 -7.71
CA TRP A 134 -0.73 2.01 -7.26
C TRP A 134 -2.14 1.72 -6.75
N LYS A 135 -2.69 2.54 -5.84
CA LYS A 135 -4.07 2.33 -5.37
C LYS A 135 -5.09 2.45 -6.51
N GLY A 136 -4.82 3.28 -7.52
CA GLY A 136 -5.65 3.46 -8.70
C GLY A 136 -5.73 2.23 -9.62
N LYS A 137 -4.78 1.28 -9.51
CA LYS A 137 -4.83 0.00 -10.25
C LYS A 137 -5.88 -0.96 -9.70
N VAL A 138 -6.37 -0.72 -8.48
CA VAL A 138 -7.39 -1.54 -7.82
C VAL A 138 -8.64 -0.67 -7.61
N PRO A 139 -9.72 -0.92 -8.37
CA PRO A 139 -10.90 -0.05 -8.36
C PRO A 139 -11.50 0.20 -6.98
N GLU A 140 -11.50 -0.83 -6.13
CA GLU A 140 -12.03 -0.76 -4.76
C GLU A 140 -11.22 0.21 -3.89
N LEU A 141 -9.89 0.23 -4.05
CA LEU A 141 -9.01 1.14 -3.33
C LEU A 141 -9.06 2.56 -3.90
N ALA A 142 -9.23 2.70 -5.21
CA ALA A 142 -9.27 4.01 -5.86
C ALA A 142 -10.31 4.94 -5.22
N ALA A 143 -11.50 4.39 -4.89
CA ALA A 143 -12.60 5.15 -4.32
C ALA A 143 -12.56 5.22 -2.78
N ASN A 144 -12.05 4.18 -2.10
CA ASN A 144 -12.26 3.99 -0.66
C ASN A 144 -10.96 4.00 0.16
N CYS A 145 -9.85 4.41 -0.44
CA CYS A 145 -8.57 4.53 0.23
C CYS A 145 -8.02 5.96 0.10
N GLY A 146 -7.90 6.66 1.23
CA GLY A 146 -7.27 7.97 1.33
C GLY A 146 -5.75 7.87 1.44
N LEU A 147 -5.06 8.98 1.10
CA LEU A 147 -3.62 9.12 1.27
C LEU A 147 -3.33 10.18 2.34
N SER A 148 -2.31 9.93 3.17
CA SER A 148 -1.77 10.96 4.05
C SER A 148 -0.93 11.97 3.26
N VAL A 149 -0.59 13.09 3.88
CA VAL A 149 0.51 13.93 3.41
C VAL A 149 1.83 13.15 3.48
N PRO A 150 2.77 13.37 2.55
CA PRO A 150 4.08 12.74 2.59
C PRO A 150 4.89 13.16 3.83
N ALA A 151 5.57 12.20 4.45
CA ALA A 151 6.62 12.47 5.42
C ALA A 151 7.97 12.11 4.78
N VAL A 152 8.96 13.01 4.85
CA VAL A 152 10.29 12.77 4.27
C VAL A 152 11.33 12.73 5.37
N ILE A 153 12.13 11.66 5.37
CA ILE A 153 13.18 11.37 6.33
C ILE A 153 14.52 11.40 5.57
N THR A 154 15.47 12.17 6.07
CA THR A 154 16.83 12.19 5.55
C THR A 154 17.81 11.79 6.65
N GLY A 155 18.81 11.00 6.32
CA GLY A 155 19.78 10.56 7.33
C GLY A 155 20.82 9.61 6.77
N ARG A 156 21.66 9.12 7.69
CA ARG A 156 22.72 8.14 7.41
C ARG A 156 22.48 6.89 8.21
N ASP A 157 22.68 5.74 7.59
CA ASP A 157 22.70 4.41 8.24
C ASP A 157 21.47 4.13 9.14
N TYR A 158 20.25 4.54 8.71
CA TYR A 158 19.02 4.22 9.43
C TYR A 158 18.25 3.07 8.77
N ASN A 159 17.52 2.34 9.59
CA ASN A 159 16.59 1.30 9.13
C ASN A 159 15.14 1.74 9.37
N LEU A 160 14.30 1.50 8.38
CA LEU A 160 12.85 1.60 8.53
C LEU A 160 12.33 0.21 8.87
N HIS A 161 11.76 0.06 10.06
CA HIS A 161 11.13 -1.18 10.49
C HIS A 161 9.61 -1.02 10.46
N VAL A 162 8.94 -1.93 9.77
CA VAL A 162 7.48 -2.03 9.77
C VAL A 162 7.08 -3.32 10.49
N GLN A 163 6.20 -3.22 11.48
CA GLN A 163 5.74 -4.37 12.25
C GLN A 163 4.81 -5.23 11.38
N ALA A 164 5.14 -6.52 11.30
CA ALA A 164 4.34 -7.66 10.84
C ALA A 164 3.19 -7.31 9.87
N PRO A 165 3.47 -6.84 8.65
CA PRO A 165 2.43 -6.51 7.69
C PRO A 165 1.70 -7.78 7.24
N GLU A 166 0.43 -7.65 6.85
CA GLU A 166 -0.34 -8.72 6.24
C GLU A 166 0.28 -9.11 4.89
N PHE A 167 0.73 -8.12 4.11
CA PHE A 167 1.60 -8.34 2.96
C PHE A 167 2.55 -7.17 2.74
N GLN A 168 3.64 -7.45 2.04
CA GLN A 168 4.63 -6.46 1.63
C GLN A 168 5.06 -6.71 0.19
N LEU A 169 5.02 -5.66 -0.63
CA LEU A 169 5.69 -5.62 -1.93
C LEU A 169 6.94 -4.75 -1.78
N HIS A 170 8.11 -5.30 -2.10
CA HIS A 170 9.37 -4.55 -2.07
C HIS A 170 10.13 -4.77 -3.36
N HIS A 171 10.30 -3.71 -4.14
CA HIS A 171 10.96 -3.75 -5.43
C HIS A 171 12.01 -2.67 -5.56
N GLY A 172 13.17 -3.06 -6.10
CA GLY A 172 14.19 -2.15 -6.60
C GLY A 172 13.95 -1.78 -8.05
N TYR A 173 14.30 -0.54 -8.39
CA TYR A 173 14.18 0.00 -9.73
C TYR A 173 15.43 0.77 -10.12
N ARG A 174 15.67 0.85 -11.44
CA ARG A 174 16.80 1.58 -12.02
C ARG A 174 16.33 2.52 -13.13
N PHE A 175 16.90 3.71 -13.15
CA PHE A 175 16.92 4.60 -14.31
C PHE A 175 18.34 5.11 -14.56
N GLY A 176 18.85 4.93 -15.76
CA GLY A 176 20.26 5.18 -16.03
C GLY A 176 21.17 4.38 -15.08
N GLN A 177 21.96 5.08 -14.27
CA GLN A 177 22.83 4.48 -13.25
C GLN A 177 22.25 4.60 -11.83
N GLU A 178 21.11 5.24 -11.68
CA GLU A 178 20.48 5.52 -10.39
C GLU A 178 19.55 4.38 -9.97
N ILE A 179 19.57 4.07 -8.68
CA ILE A 179 18.78 2.99 -8.07
C ILE A 179 17.90 3.60 -6.98
N PHE A 180 16.67 3.14 -6.90
CA PHE A 180 15.74 3.45 -5.83
C PHE A 180 14.87 2.24 -5.51
N GLU A 181 14.20 2.26 -4.39
CA GLU A 181 13.32 1.20 -3.91
C GLU A 181 11.93 1.76 -3.64
N VAL A 182 10.93 0.95 -3.94
CA VAL A 182 9.54 1.23 -3.56
C VAL A 182 9.01 0.04 -2.78
N THR A 183 8.41 0.33 -1.63
CA THR A 183 7.78 -0.66 -0.78
C THR A 183 6.33 -0.28 -0.54
N ILE A 184 5.42 -1.22 -0.78
CA ILE A 184 4.05 -1.15 -0.30
C ILE A 184 3.95 -2.08 0.90
N VAL A 185 3.50 -1.55 2.02
CA VAL A 185 3.23 -2.30 3.24
C VAL A 185 1.75 -2.23 3.52
N CYS A 186 1.12 -3.34 3.81
CA CYS A 186 -0.30 -3.43 4.13
C CYS A 186 -0.49 -4.12 5.47
N ASP A 187 -1.19 -3.44 6.40
CA ASP A 187 -1.49 -3.94 7.75
C ASP A 187 -2.86 -4.61 7.83
N GLY A 188 -3.67 -4.52 6.77
CA GLY A 188 -4.98 -5.14 6.67
C GLY A 188 -5.93 -4.46 5.68
N LEU A 189 -6.90 -5.22 5.21
CA LEU A 189 -8.10 -4.76 4.52
C LEU A 189 -9.24 -4.71 5.53
N GLN A 190 -9.94 -3.57 5.63
CA GLN A 190 -11.07 -3.34 6.53
C GLN A 190 -12.41 -3.46 5.82
#